data_4669df08a8bca393dd9e28ba025df19f
#
_entry.id   4669df08a8bca393dd9e28ba025df19f
#
_cell.length_a   1.000
_cell.length_b   1.000
_cell.length_c   1.000
_cell.angle_alpha   90.00
_cell.angle_beta   90.00
_cell.angle_gamma   90.00
#
_symmetry.space_group_name_H-M   'P 1'
#
loop_
_entity.id
_entity.type
_entity.pdbx_description
1 polymer ?
#
loop_
_entity_poly.entity_id
_entity_poly.type
_entity_poly.pdbx_seq_one_letter_code
_entity_poly.pdbx_strand_id
1 'polypeptide(L)'
;MRLLLVEDDPALAEGIAEFLRGQGDEVDVEDDGMRADRLLQDNGYDFVLLDVGLPGLGGYELVRRIRKRGQRMPVIVITARDALDDRIYGLDLGADDYLVKPFELAELSARMRAVQRRGGGAGARLAFGALVLDLDGRLAELDGAPMALSGREWEVLEALVRADGRTVTRESLQGDGSGNALEVCISRLRPRVEAAGIDRKSTRLNSSHEFVSRMPSSA
;
A
#
# COMPACT_ATOMS: atom_id res chain seq x y z
N MET A 1 -6.69 -1.80 -5.18
CA MET A 1 -6.76 -0.36 -5.54
C MET A 1 -7.20 -0.21 -6.98
N ARG A 2 -7.66 1.00 -7.36
CA ARG A 2 -8.04 1.28 -8.75
C ARG A 2 -6.90 2.01 -9.47
N LEU A 3 -6.36 1.38 -10.53
CA LEU A 3 -5.22 1.89 -11.30
C LEU A 3 -5.63 2.28 -12.70
N LEU A 4 -4.98 3.32 -13.23
CA LEU A 4 -4.95 3.60 -14.66
C LEU A 4 -3.57 3.23 -15.20
N LEU A 5 -3.55 2.32 -16.17
CA LEU A 5 -2.36 1.97 -16.96
C LEU A 5 -2.49 2.64 -18.33
N VAL A 6 -1.52 3.50 -18.67
CA VAL A 6 -1.48 4.18 -19.96
C VAL A 6 -0.24 3.71 -20.71
N GLU A 7 -0.46 2.86 -21.72
CA GLU A 7 0.61 2.16 -22.47
C GLU A 7 0.09 1.84 -23.88
N ASP A 8 0.83 2.20 -24.90
CA ASP A 8 0.44 2.01 -26.30
C ASP A 8 0.91 0.68 -26.91
N ASP A 9 1.79 -0.05 -26.23
CA ASP A 9 2.11 -1.45 -26.55
C ASP A 9 1.07 -2.39 -25.93
N PRO A 10 0.18 -3.00 -26.74
CA PRO A 10 -0.90 -3.82 -26.21
C PRO A 10 -0.41 -5.10 -25.50
N ALA A 11 0.72 -5.67 -25.92
CA ALA A 11 1.26 -6.87 -25.29
C ALA A 11 1.83 -6.58 -23.91
N LEU A 12 2.52 -5.45 -23.77
CA LEU A 12 3.04 -5.00 -22.48
C LEU A 12 1.91 -4.55 -21.55
N ALA A 13 0.94 -3.81 -22.07
CA ALA A 13 -0.22 -3.37 -21.31
C ALA A 13 -1.02 -4.54 -20.73
N GLU A 14 -1.30 -5.57 -21.56
CA GLU A 14 -2.02 -6.76 -21.09
C GLU A 14 -1.22 -7.52 -20.04
N GLY A 15 0.08 -7.74 -20.25
CA GLY A 15 0.93 -8.44 -19.28
C GLY A 15 0.98 -7.74 -17.92
N ILE A 16 1.09 -6.41 -17.91
CA ILE A 16 1.05 -5.62 -16.67
C ILE A 16 -0.34 -5.70 -16.02
N ALA A 17 -1.41 -5.54 -16.82
CA ALA A 17 -2.78 -5.54 -16.31
C ALA A 17 -3.16 -6.89 -15.71
N GLU A 18 -2.86 -8.01 -16.39
CA GLU A 18 -3.09 -9.35 -15.85
C GLU A 18 -2.36 -9.57 -14.52
N PHE A 19 -1.08 -9.19 -14.46
CA PHE A 19 -0.28 -9.33 -13.25
C PHE A 19 -0.88 -8.56 -12.06
N LEU A 20 -1.30 -7.31 -12.26
CA LEU A 20 -1.86 -6.47 -11.22
C LEU A 20 -3.28 -6.94 -10.82
N ARG A 21 -4.12 -7.32 -11.79
CA ARG A 21 -5.43 -7.92 -11.51
C ARG A 21 -5.31 -9.20 -10.72
N GLY A 22 -4.27 -10.01 -11.00
CA GLY A 22 -3.94 -11.20 -10.21
C GLY A 22 -3.56 -10.91 -8.76
N GLN A 23 -3.16 -9.68 -8.44
CA GLN A 23 -2.91 -9.21 -7.07
C GLN A 23 -4.16 -8.58 -6.40
N GLY A 24 -5.29 -8.56 -7.09
CA GLY A 24 -6.57 -8.02 -6.59
C GLY A 24 -6.78 -6.53 -6.87
N ASP A 25 -6.01 -5.96 -7.78
CA ASP A 25 -6.19 -4.58 -8.22
C ASP A 25 -7.22 -4.48 -9.36
N GLU A 26 -7.93 -3.35 -9.43
CA GLU A 26 -8.76 -2.97 -10.58
C GLU A 26 -7.91 -2.14 -11.54
N VAL A 27 -7.77 -2.58 -12.78
CA VAL A 27 -6.89 -1.93 -13.76
C VAL A 27 -7.68 -1.53 -15.00
N ASP A 28 -7.81 -0.21 -15.20
CA ASP A 28 -8.25 0.37 -16.45
C ASP A 28 -7.03 0.57 -17.36
N VAL A 29 -7.13 0.19 -18.62
CA VAL A 29 -6.04 0.30 -19.61
C VAL A 29 -6.44 1.31 -20.68
N GLU A 30 -5.52 2.19 -21.04
CA GLU A 30 -5.70 3.20 -22.08
C GLU A 30 -4.42 3.32 -22.92
N ASP A 31 -4.56 3.47 -24.23
CA ASP A 31 -3.44 3.52 -25.19
C ASP A 31 -3.20 4.95 -25.75
N ASP A 32 -4.01 5.93 -25.34
CA ASP A 32 -3.96 7.30 -25.83
C ASP A 32 -3.93 8.31 -24.67
N GLY A 33 -2.94 9.22 -24.68
CA GLY A 33 -2.76 10.18 -23.60
C GLY A 33 -3.90 11.19 -23.46
N MET A 34 -4.61 11.54 -24.54
CA MET A 34 -5.77 12.44 -24.47
C MET A 34 -6.99 11.77 -23.85
N ARG A 35 -7.19 10.48 -24.13
CA ARG A 35 -8.26 9.70 -23.50
C ARG A 35 -7.93 9.44 -22.04
N ALA A 36 -6.68 9.12 -21.73
CA ALA A 36 -6.21 9.00 -20.34
C ALA A 36 -6.42 10.30 -19.55
N ASP A 37 -6.14 11.46 -20.15
CA ASP A 37 -6.37 12.77 -19.51
C ASP A 37 -7.85 12.99 -19.14
N ARG A 38 -8.79 12.56 -19.99
CA ARG A 38 -10.24 12.61 -19.70
C ARG A 38 -10.63 11.64 -18.58
N LEU A 39 -10.15 10.39 -18.65
CA LEU A 39 -10.42 9.41 -17.61
C LEU A 39 -9.97 9.90 -16.22
N LEU A 40 -8.81 10.55 -16.15
CA LEU A 40 -8.26 11.12 -14.91
C LEU A 40 -9.05 12.34 -14.39
N GLN A 41 -9.82 13.03 -15.26
CA GLN A 41 -10.72 14.09 -14.84
C GLN A 41 -12.05 13.58 -14.29
N ASP A 42 -12.58 12.53 -14.92
CA ASP A 42 -13.92 12.03 -14.66
C ASP A 42 -13.97 10.95 -13.57
N ASN A 43 -12.83 10.31 -13.29
CA ASN A 43 -12.73 9.17 -12.36
C ASN A 43 -11.65 9.40 -11.31
N GLY A 44 -11.87 8.81 -10.12
CA GLY A 44 -10.85 8.70 -9.08
C GLY A 44 -9.99 7.45 -9.30
N TYR A 45 -8.69 7.66 -9.42
CA TYR A 45 -7.70 6.59 -9.42
C TYR A 45 -6.78 6.71 -8.21
N ASP A 46 -6.39 5.56 -7.67
CA ASP A 46 -5.46 5.49 -6.54
C ASP A 46 -4.00 5.53 -7.01
N PHE A 47 -3.76 5.16 -8.28
CA PHE A 47 -2.42 5.03 -8.86
C PHE A 47 -2.46 5.17 -10.39
N VAL A 48 -1.37 5.70 -10.97
CA VAL A 48 -1.19 5.79 -12.43
C VAL A 48 0.15 5.18 -12.83
N LEU A 49 0.12 4.27 -13.80
CA LEU A 49 1.29 3.79 -14.53
C LEU A 49 1.24 4.40 -15.93
N LEU A 50 2.30 5.05 -16.35
CA LEU A 50 2.27 5.93 -17.51
C LEU A 50 3.49 5.77 -18.40
N ASP A 51 3.32 5.33 -19.64
CA ASP A 51 4.39 5.43 -20.64
C ASP A 51 4.58 6.89 -21.09
N VAL A 52 5.82 7.22 -21.35
CA VAL A 52 6.22 8.53 -21.91
C VAL A 52 5.95 8.60 -23.40
N GLY A 53 6.09 7.47 -24.11
CA GLY A 53 6.07 7.38 -25.56
C GLY A 53 4.68 7.44 -26.21
N LEU A 54 3.65 7.83 -25.48
CA LEU A 54 2.26 7.81 -25.93
C LEU A 54 2.01 8.66 -27.17
N PRO A 55 1.12 8.21 -28.07
CA PRO A 55 0.65 9.03 -29.17
C PRO A 55 -0.21 10.19 -28.67
N GLY A 56 -0.22 11.27 -29.41
CA GLY A 56 -1.03 12.47 -29.12
C GLY A 56 -0.49 13.27 -27.93
N LEU A 57 -1.04 13.07 -26.75
CA LEU A 57 -0.56 13.72 -25.51
C LEU A 57 0.51 12.86 -24.85
N GLY A 58 1.78 13.29 -24.95
CA GLY A 58 2.90 12.57 -24.34
C GLY A 58 2.79 12.46 -22.82
N GLY A 59 3.37 11.38 -22.24
CA GLY A 59 3.24 11.07 -20.81
C GLY A 59 3.74 12.19 -19.89
N TYR A 60 4.81 12.88 -20.23
CA TYR A 60 5.30 14.03 -19.43
C TYR A 60 4.29 15.18 -19.33
N GLU A 61 3.62 15.49 -20.43
CA GLU A 61 2.58 16.52 -20.43
C GLU A 61 1.36 16.06 -19.61
N LEU A 62 1.06 14.78 -19.63
CA LEU A 62 0.00 14.21 -18.82
C LEU A 62 0.33 14.31 -17.31
N VAL A 63 1.56 13.98 -16.88
CA VAL A 63 2.02 14.20 -15.50
C VAL A 63 1.84 15.66 -15.10
N ARG A 64 2.29 16.59 -15.94
CA ARG A 64 2.15 18.03 -15.69
C ARG A 64 0.69 18.46 -15.49
N ARG A 65 -0.23 17.96 -16.30
CA ARG A 65 -1.67 18.23 -16.19
C ARG A 65 -2.27 17.67 -14.91
N ILE A 66 -1.93 16.43 -14.56
CA ILE A 66 -2.33 15.79 -13.30
C ILE A 66 -1.96 16.71 -12.12
N ARG A 67 -0.71 17.12 -12.04
CA ARG A 67 -0.21 17.95 -10.93
C ARG A 67 -0.79 19.37 -10.96
N LYS A 68 -0.98 19.96 -12.12
CA LYS A 68 -1.63 21.28 -12.27
C LYS A 68 -3.07 21.30 -11.77
N ARG A 69 -3.78 20.17 -11.88
CA ARG A 69 -5.13 19.98 -11.31
C ARG A 69 -5.14 19.73 -9.80
N GLY A 70 -3.97 19.66 -9.16
CA GLY A 70 -3.86 19.37 -7.74
C GLY A 70 -4.08 17.89 -7.39
N GLN A 71 -4.15 17.01 -8.38
CA GLN A 71 -4.28 15.57 -8.16
C GLN A 71 -2.97 15.02 -7.59
N ARG A 72 -3.06 14.29 -6.49
CA ARG A 72 -1.90 13.82 -5.71
C ARG A 72 -1.69 12.31 -5.77
N MET A 73 -2.53 11.59 -6.54
CA MET A 73 -2.32 10.16 -6.68
C MET A 73 -0.90 9.87 -7.19
N PRO A 74 -0.28 8.78 -6.74
CA PRO A 74 1.02 8.35 -7.20
C PRO A 74 1.06 8.10 -8.70
N VAL A 75 2.16 8.53 -9.34
CA VAL A 75 2.42 8.33 -10.77
C VAL A 75 3.81 7.73 -10.92
N ILE A 76 3.88 6.52 -11.47
CA ILE A 76 5.14 5.93 -11.95
C ILE A 76 5.18 6.08 -13.47
N VAL A 77 6.27 6.65 -13.95
CA VAL A 77 6.55 6.76 -15.37
C VAL A 77 7.32 5.53 -15.84
N ILE A 78 6.82 4.89 -16.90
CA ILE A 78 7.47 3.76 -17.57
C ILE A 78 8.03 4.26 -18.90
N THR A 79 9.28 3.92 -19.23
CA THR A 79 9.92 4.49 -20.42
C THR A 79 11.03 3.63 -20.97
N ALA A 80 11.25 3.69 -22.28
CA ALA A 80 12.44 3.13 -22.93
C ALA A 80 13.69 4.04 -22.80
N ARG A 81 13.53 5.27 -22.27
CA ARG A 81 14.60 6.24 -22.14
C ARG A 81 15.30 6.10 -20.81
N ASP A 82 16.55 5.71 -20.84
CA ASP A 82 17.43 5.53 -19.69
C ASP A 82 18.30 6.77 -19.38
N ALA A 83 18.27 7.78 -20.25
CA ALA A 83 19.06 8.99 -20.08
C ALA A 83 18.73 9.69 -18.74
N LEU A 84 19.78 10.02 -18.00
CA LEU A 84 19.66 10.64 -16.68
C LEU A 84 18.82 11.93 -16.72
N ASP A 85 19.02 12.72 -17.78
CA ASP A 85 18.31 14.00 -17.97
C ASP A 85 16.80 13.80 -18.14
N ASP A 86 16.35 12.77 -18.87
CA ASP A 86 14.94 12.45 -19.02
C ASP A 86 14.30 12.02 -17.70
N ARG A 87 15.03 11.30 -16.86
CA ARG A 87 14.56 10.87 -15.53
C ARG A 87 14.46 12.04 -14.55
N ILE A 88 15.45 12.92 -14.53
CA ILE A 88 15.43 14.16 -13.73
C ILE A 88 14.25 15.01 -14.17
N TYR A 89 14.08 15.22 -15.47
CA TYR A 89 12.98 16.00 -16.01
C TYR A 89 11.61 15.45 -15.62
N GLY A 90 11.41 14.14 -15.69
CA GLY A 90 10.14 13.51 -15.30
C GLY A 90 9.81 13.66 -13.80
N LEU A 91 10.82 13.55 -12.95
CA LEU A 91 10.66 13.76 -11.50
C LEU A 91 10.36 15.24 -11.18
N ASP A 92 11.02 16.17 -11.84
CA ASP A 92 10.76 17.61 -11.67
C ASP A 92 9.34 17.99 -12.12
N LEU A 93 8.76 17.26 -13.07
CA LEU A 93 7.36 17.42 -13.47
C LEU A 93 6.35 16.87 -12.46
N GLY A 94 6.83 16.14 -11.46
CA GLY A 94 6.02 15.60 -10.37
C GLY A 94 5.66 14.12 -10.49
N ALA A 95 6.38 13.34 -11.29
CA ALA A 95 6.32 11.88 -11.18
C ALA A 95 6.93 11.43 -9.84
N ASP A 96 6.40 10.36 -9.25
CA ASP A 96 6.84 9.87 -7.95
C ASP A 96 7.96 8.82 -8.06
N ASP A 97 8.05 8.12 -9.20
CA ASP A 97 9.16 7.21 -9.53
C ASP A 97 9.23 6.97 -11.04
N TYR A 98 10.29 6.27 -11.44
CA TYR A 98 10.66 5.99 -12.82
C TYR A 98 11.04 4.53 -12.98
N LEU A 99 10.53 3.88 -14.03
CA LEU A 99 10.84 2.49 -14.38
C LEU A 99 11.29 2.40 -15.84
N VAL A 100 12.49 1.88 -16.08
CA VAL A 100 13.08 1.80 -17.41
C VAL A 100 12.78 0.45 -18.04
N LYS A 101 12.29 0.44 -19.28
CA LYS A 101 12.09 -0.77 -20.12
C LYS A 101 13.47 -1.28 -20.65
N PRO A 102 13.73 -2.61 -20.61
CA PRO A 102 12.87 -3.67 -20.09
C PRO A 102 12.97 -3.81 -18.56
N PHE A 103 11.88 -4.21 -17.91
CA PHE A 103 11.84 -4.44 -16.46
C PHE A 103 11.08 -5.74 -16.12
N GLU A 104 11.31 -6.22 -14.92
CA GLU A 104 10.56 -7.36 -14.36
C GLU A 104 9.30 -6.86 -13.64
N LEU A 105 8.17 -7.61 -13.76
CA LEU A 105 6.92 -7.26 -13.07
C LEU A 105 7.09 -7.20 -11.53
N ALA A 106 8.01 -7.99 -10.99
CA ALA A 106 8.38 -7.93 -9.58
C ALA A 106 9.02 -6.59 -9.19
N GLU A 107 9.83 -5.99 -10.08
CA GLU A 107 10.40 -4.65 -9.87
C GLU A 107 9.31 -3.59 -9.89
N LEU A 108 8.41 -3.62 -10.88
CA LEU A 108 7.25 -2.72 -10.94
C LEU A 108 6.47 -2.76 -9.62
N SER A 109 6.10 -3.95 -9.15
CA SER A 109 5.35 -4.12 -7.90
C SER A 109 6.11 -3.57 -6.68
N ALA A 110 7.43 -3.79 -6.61
CA ALA A 110 8.26 -3.25 -5.53
C ALA A 110 8.31 -1.71 -5.54
N ARG A 111 8.40 -1.08 -6.71
CA ARG A 111 8.39 0.38 -6.88
C ARG A 111 7.01 0.96 -6.53
N MET A 112 5.92 0.35 -6.98
CA MET A 112 4.56 0.77 -6.62
C MET A 112 4.38 0.81 -5.10
N ARG A 113 4.79 -0.24 -4.38
CA ARG A 113 4.75 -0.25 -2.91
C ARG A 113 5.63 0.85 -2.30
N ALA A 114 6.81 1.11 -2.86
CA ALA A 114 7.71 2.15 -2.36
C ALA A 114 7.13 3.56 -2.54
N VAL A 115 6.49 3.82 -3.67
CA VAL A 115 5.86 5.11 -3.98
C VAL A 115 4.63 5.34 -3.11
N GLN A 116 3.76 4.35 -2.96
CA GLN A 116 2.61 4.41 -2.05
C GLN A 116 3.04 4.79 -0.63
N ARG A 117 4.13 4.20 -0.14
CA ARG A 117 4.70 4.48 1.16
C ARG A 117 5.17 5.94 1.31
N ARG A 118 5.74 6.54 0.25
CA ARG A 118 6.22 7.93 0.24
C ARG A 118 5.11 8.96 0.08
N GLY A 119 4.08 8.63 -0.70
CA GLY A 119 3.06 9.57 -1.16
C GLY A 119 2.12 10.11 -0.08
N GLY A 120 2.25 9.72 1.17
CA GLY A 120 1.48 10.31 2.29
C GLY A 120 -0.04 10.29 2.12
N GLY A 121 -0.51 9.77 1.00
CA GLY A 121 -1.90 9.36 0.82
C GLY A 121 -2.07 8.14 1.68
N ALA A 122 -2.91 8.20 2.69
CA ALA A 122 -3.23 7.19 3.67
C ALA A 122 -3.02 5.74 3.18
N GLY A 123 -1.79 5.32 2.96
CA GLY A 123 -1.38 3.94 3.11
C GLY A 123 -1.94 3.57 4.44
N ALA A 124 -2.74 2.53 4.53
CA ALA A 124 -3.52 2.27 5.71
C ALA A 124 -2.61 2.21 6.95
N ARG A 125 -2.26 3.39 7.48
CA ARG A 125 -1.61 3.51 8.76
C ARG A 125 -2.67 3.34 9.81
N LEU A 126 -2.60 2.23 10.47
CA LEU A 126 -3.42 1.99 11.65
C LEU A 126 -2.64 2.53 12.85
N ALA A 127 -3.16 3.55 13.49
CA ALA A 127 -2.61 4.08 14.72
C ALA A 127 -3.48 3.65 15.89
N PHE A 128 -2.83 3.15 16.93
CA PHE A 128 -3.49 2.79 18.17
C PHE A 128 -2.60 3.19 19.36
N GLY A 129 -2.93 4.27 20.01
CA GLY A 129 -2.07 4.89 21.02
C GLY A 129 -0.70 5.23 20.42
N ALA A 130 0.36 4.74 21.06
CA ALA A 130 1.73 4.89 20.59
C ALA A 130 2.16 3.90 19.48
N LEU A 131 1.31 2.95 19.13
CA LEU A 131 1.56 1.96 18.09
C LEU A 131 1.07 2.48 16.74
N VAL A 132 1.94 2.47 15.74
CA VAL A 132 1.62 2.80 14.34
C VAL A 132 2.00 1.61 13.47
N LEU A 133 1.05 1.10 12.70
CA LEU A 133 1.26 0.07 11.69
C LEU A 133 1.14 0.69 10.31
N ASP A 134 2.21 0.66 9.56
CA ASP A 134 2.19 0.94 8.12
C ASP A 134 1.91 -0.37 7.38
N LEU A 135 0.68 -0.54 6.90
CA LEU A 135 0.22 -1.80 6.31
C LEU A 135 0.90 -2.08 4.97
N ASP A 136 1.21 -1.05 4.21
CA ASP A 136 1.81 -1.20 2.88
C ASP A 136 3.29 -1.56 2.99
N GLY A 137 4.00 -0.91 3.92
CA GLY A 137 5.41 -1.20 4.19
C GLY A 137 5.63 -2.43 5.08
N ARG A 138 4.57 -2.97 5.71
CA ARG A 138 4.67 -3.94 6.81
C ARG A 138 5.64 -3.48 7.90
N LEU A 139 5.58 -2.19 8.21
CA LEU A 139 6.42 -1.57 9.23
C LEU A 139 5.59 -1.26 10.48
N ALA A 140 6.10 -1.63 11.62
CA ALA A 140 5.51 -1.28 12.90
C ALA A 140 6.44 -0.32 13.64
N GLU A 141 5.86 0.70 14.24
CA GLU A 141 6.53 1.65 15.12
C GLU A 141 5.81 1.71 16.44
N LEU A 142 6.57 1.78 17.52
CA LEU A 142 6.07 1.92 18.86
C LEU A 142 6.79 3.11 19.54
N ASP A 143 6.04 4.13 19.98
CA ASP A 143 6.61 5.40 20.45
C ASP A 143 7.60 6.03 19.45
N GLY A 144 7.34 5.88 18.14
CA GLY A 144 8.24 6.38 17.09
C GLY A 144 9.49 5.52 16.85
N ALA A 145 9.68 4.43 17.59
CA ALA A 145 10.80 3.51 17.40
C ALA A 145 10.37 2.31 16.54
N PRO A 146 11.19 1.88 15.56
CA PRO A 146 10.89 0.72 14.73
C PRO A 146 10.72 -0.57 15.56
N MET A 147 9.66 -1.32 15.31
CA MET A 147 9.36 -2.57 15.97
C MET A 147 9.41 -3.73 14.97
N ALA A 148 10.46 -4.57 15.04
CA ALA A 148 10.56 -5.76 14.21
C ALA A 148 9.52 -6.80 14.62
N LEU A 149 8.74 -7.30 13.65
CA LEU A 149 7.71 -8.31 13.80
C LEU A 149 7.97 -9.48 12.84
N SER A 150 7.72 -10.70 13.31
CA SER A 150 7.58 -11.84 12.40
C SER A 150 6.28 -11.71 11.59
N GLY A 151 6.16 -12.42 10.47
CA GLY A 151 4.94 -12.40 9.65
C GLY A 151 3.67 -12.70 10.46
N ARG A 152 3.75 -13.65 11.39
CA ARG A 152 2.63 -14.04 12.25
C ARG A 152 2.28 -13.00 13.32
N GLU A 153 3.29 -12.38 13.92
CA GLU A 153 3.09 -11.27 14.87
C GLU A 153 2.45 -10.07 14.17
N TRP A 154 2.84 -9.82 12.93
CA TRP A 154 2.22 -8.79 12.10
C TRP A 154 0.72 -9.03 11.88
N GLU A 155 0.34 -10.23 11.39
CA GLU A 155 -1.06 -10.60 11.11
C GLU A 155 -1.95 -10.46 12.35
N VAL A 156 -1.46 -10.93 13.49
CA VAL A 156 -2.19 -10.84 14.76
C VAL A 156 -2.35 -9.39 15.19
N LEU A 157 -1.29 -8.59 15.11
CA LEU A 157 -1.31 -7.20 15.53
C LEU A 157 -2.19 -6.34 14.61
N GLU A 158 -2.11 -6.54 13.31
CA GLU A 158 -2.98 -5.89 12.32
C GLU A 158 -4.45 -6.19 12.56
N ALA A 159 -4.81 -7.45 12.77
CA ALA A 159 -6.19 -7.85 13.05
C ALA A 159 -6.72 -7.21 14.35
N LEU A 160 -5.90 -7.12 15.40
CA LEU A 160 -6.25 -6.47 16.65
C LEU A 160 -6.46 -4.96 16.49
N VAL A 161 -5.59 -4.28 15.76
CA VAL A 161 -5.71 -2.84 15.53
C VAL A 161 -6.91 -2.52 14.64
N ARG A 162 -7.18 -3.31 13.59
CA ARG A 162 -8.37 -3.16 12.73
C ARG A 162 -9.69 -3.39 13.49
N ALA A 163 -9.66 -4.19 14.53
CA ALA A 163 -10.84 -4.46 15.33
C ALA A 163 -11.30 -3.24 16.14
N ASP A 164 -10.44 -2.25 16.33
CA ASP A 164 -10.74 -0.96 16.98
C ASP A 164 -11.60 -1.13 18.26
N GLY A 165 -11.10 -1.91 19.20
CA GLY A 165 -11.78 -2.20 20.45
C GLY A 165 -12.89 -3.27 20.40
N ARG A 166 -13.16 -3.85 19.23
CA ARG A 166 -14.08 -5.00 19.13
C ARG A 166 -13.35 -6.29 19.47
N THR A 167 -14.11 -7.27 19.92
CA THR A 167 -13.58 -8.61 20.22
C THR A 167 -13.11 -9.31 18.95
N VAL A 168 -11.88 -9.81 18.96
CA VAL A 168 -11.33 -10.66 17.92
C VAL A 168 -11.33 -12.08 18.44
N THR A 169 -12.02 -13.01 17.75
CA THR A 169 -12.09 -14.40 18.18
C THR A 169 -10.82 -15.15 17.84
N ARG A 170 -10.54 -16.23 18.57
CA ARG A 170 -9.38 -17.07 18.31
C ARG A 170 -9.42 -17.67 16.91
N GLU A 171 -10.61 -18.09 16.46
CA GLU A 171 -10.83 -18.66 15.14
C GLU A 171 -10.48 -17.68 14.02
N SER A 172 -10.79 -16.40 14.20
CA SER A 172 -10.46 -15.35 13.20
C SER A 172 -8.96 -15.04 13.12
N LEU A 173 -8.20 -15.41 14.17
CA LEU A 173 -6.75 -15.28 14.22
C LEU A 173 -6.01 -16.58 13.90
N GLN A 174 -6.71 -17.71 13.88
CA GLN A 174 -6.16 -19.00 13.47
C GLN A 174 -6.12 -19.05 11.94
N GLY A 175 -4.96 -18.72 11.33
CA GLY A 175 -4.65 -19.26 10.01
C GLY A 175 -4.38 -20.77 10.11
N ASP A 176 -3.93 -21.42 9.03
CA ASP A 176 -3.67 -22.87 8.93
C ASP A 176 -2.64 -23.46 9.93
N GLY A 177 -2.33 -22.75 10.98
CA GLY A 177 -1.33 -23.10 12.00
C GLY A 177 -1.92 -23.72 13.28
N SER A 178 -1.15 -24.57 13.95
CA SER A 178 -1.51 -25.17 15.24
C SER A 178 -1.81 -24.12 16.32
N GLY A 179 -2.78 -24.37 17.19
CA GLY A 179 -3.22 -23.45 18.26
C GLY A 179 -2.10 -22.91 19.18
N ASN A 180 -1.00 -23.64 19.31
CA ASN A 180 0.17 -23.22 20.10
C ASN A 180 0.93 -22.03 19.49
N ALA A 181 0.93 -21.87 18.16
CA ALA A 181 1.66 -20.79 17.50
C ALA A 181 1.05 -19.41 17.80
N LEU A 182 -0.27 -19.32 17.93
CA LEU A 182 -0.96 -18.09 18.27
C LEU A 182 -0.66 -17.66 19.72
N GLU A 183 -0.66 -18.58 20.67
CA GLU A 183 -0.34 -18.29 22.08
C GLU A 183 1.08 -17.80 22.27
N VAL A 184 2.04 -18.41 21.58
CA VAL A 184 3.44 -17.96 21.58
C VAL A 184 3.56 -16.55 20.99
N CYS A 185 2.87 -16.28 19.88
CA CYS A 185 2.84 -14.99 19.24
C CYS A 185 2.30 -13.90 20.19
N ILE A 186 1.16 -14.15 20.81
CA ILE A 186 0.54 -13.23 21.78
C ILE A 186 1.41 -13.02 23.01
N SER A 187 2.01 -14.08 23.53
CA SER A 187 2.94 -13.99 24.67
C SER A 187 4.15 -13.10 24.41
N ARG A 188 4.64 -13.08 23.16
CA ARG A 188 5.75 -12.20 22.75
C ARG A 188 5.32 -10.77 22.48
N LEU A 189 4.13 -10.56 21.89
CA LEU A 189 3.61 -9.23 21.57
C LEU A 189 3.18 -8.47 22.82
N ARG A 190 2.54 -9.15 23.78
CA ARG A 190 1.95 -8.54 24.97
C ARG A 190 2.91 -7.63 25.73
N PRO A 191 4.10 -8.06 26.21
CA PRO A 191 4.99 -7.20 26.98
C PRO A 191 5.49 -5.99 26.18
N ARG A 192 5.60 -6.13 24.86
CA ARG A 192 6.04 -5.04 23.97
C ARG A 192 4.97 -3.96 23.83
N VAL A 193 3.71 -4.36 23.71
CA VAL A 193 2.55 -3.47 23.57
C VAL A 193 2.15 -2.87 24.92
N GLU A 194 2.25 -3.61 26.02
CA GLU A 194 2.00 -3.10 27.40
C GLU A 194 3.03 -2.05 27.82
N ALA A 195 4.30 -2.19 27.40
CA ALA A 195 5.35 -1.21 27.68
C ALA A 195 5.06 0.18 27.05
N ALA A 196 4.21 0.23 26.01
CA ALA A 196 3.75 1.45 25.35
C ALA A 196 2.48 2.05 25.96
N GLY A 197 2.08 1.64 27.16
CA GLY A 197 0.90 2.20 27.84
C GLY A 197 -0.45 1.75 27.26
N ILE A 198 -0.45 0.72 26.41
CA ILE A 198 -1.69 0.09 25.93
C ILE A 198 -2.22 -0.77 27.05
N ASP A 199 -3.22 -0.26 27.77
CA ASP A 199 -3.65 -0.70 29.09
C ASP A 199 -4.16 -2.15 29.15
N ARG A 200 -3.88 -2.82 30.27
CA ARG A 200 -4.27 -4.18 30.69
C ARG A 200 -5.76 -4.49 30.64
N LYS A 201 -6.63 -3.50 30.57
CA LYS A 201 -8.08 -3.72 30.59
C LYS A 201 -8.64 -4.26 29.28
N SER A 202 -7.85 -4.24 28.22
CA SER A 202 -8.24 -4.65 26.89
C SER A 202 -7.85 -6.08 26.51
N THR A 203 -7.09 -6.80 27.33
CA THR A 203 -6.66 -8.16 27.00
C THR A 203 -6.98 -9.12 28.14
N ARG A 204 -8.26 -9.44 28.35
CA ARG A 204 -8.64 -10.60 29.17
C ARG A 204 -8.69 -11.84 28.29
N LEU A 205 -7.68 -12.68 28.43
CA LEU A 205 -7.76 -14.09 28.10
C LEU A 205 -8.71 -14.73 29.10
N ASN A 206 -9.92 -15.01 28.69
CA ASN A 206 -10.77 -15.92 29.42
C ASN A 206 -10.43 -17.34 28.97
N SER A 207 -10.24 -18.25 29.90
CA SER A 207 -9.86 -19.65 29.67
C SER A 207 -10.94 -20.48 28.97
N SER A 208 -12.03 -19.87 28.57
CA SER A 208 -13.12 -20.46 27.78
C SER A 208 -13.29 -19.69 26.49
N HIS A 209 -12.62 -20.10 25.44
CA HIS A 209 -12.90 -19.88 24.02
C HIS A 209 -12.99 -18.44 23.44
N GLU A 210 -12.89 -17.34 24.21
CA GLU A 210 -13.03 -15.99 23.69
C GLU A 210 -11.81 -15.09 24.03
N PHE A 211 -11.26 -14.47 23.00
CA PHE A 211 -10.29 -13.38 23.12
C PHE A 211 -11.05 -12.07 23.15
N VAL A 212 -11.05 -11.37 24.29
CA VAL A 212 -11.68 -10.06 24.39
C VAL A 212 -10.57 -9.00 24.43
N SER A 213 -10.38 -8.27 23.34
CA SER A 213 -9.64 -7.01 23.33
C SER A 213 -10.66 -5.88 23.38
N ARG A 214 -10.73 -5.16 24.47
CA ARG A 214 -11.41 -3.87 24.56
C ARG A 214 -10.37 -2.79 24.58
N MET A 215 -10.33 -2.01 23.52
CA MET A 215 -9.53 -0.79 23.44
C MET A 215 -10.42 0.42 23.79
N PRO A 216 -9.94 1.42 24.56
CA PRO A 216 -10.78 2.57 24.87
C PRO A 216 -11.08 3.36 23.59
N SER A 217 -12.36 3.69 23.40
CA SER A 217 -12.80 4.62 22.36
C SER A 217 -12.14 5.99 22.64
N SER A 218 -11.44 6.53 21.68
CA SER A 218 -10.95 7.90 21.73
C SER A 218 -12.13 8.86 21.77
N ALA A 219 -12.19 9.64 22.82
CA ALA A 219 -13.00 10.85 22.90
C ALA A 219 -12.32 12.00 22.16
#